data_3e1a6f0281d0d8e4df3cf75fd58ee0d2
#
_entry.id   3e1a6f0281d0d8e4df3cf75fd58ee0d2
#
_cell.length_a   1.000
_cell.length_b   1.000
_cell.length_c   1.000
_cell.angle_alpha   90.00
_cell.angle_beta   90.00
_cell.angle_gamma   90.00
#
_symmetry.space_group_name_H-M   'P 1'
#
loop_
_entity.id
_entity.type
_entity.pdbx_description
1 polymer ?
#
loop_
_entity_poly.entity_id
_entity_poly.type
_entity_poly.pdbx_seq_one_letter_code
_entity_poly.pdbx_strand_id
1 'polypeptide(L)'
;DEQERGITIDAANVSMMHKLDAQEYLINLIDTPGHVDFGGDVTRAMRAVDGAIVLVDAVEGMMPQTETVLRQALRERVKPVLFINKVDRLIREVKLTPENMQSRFIEIINNVNRFIVSIAPEEFGHKWQVDVKEGSVCFGSAFHKWALSVPYMQKSKLTFKDIIEAYNKENYTELAKKAPLHQVVLNMVVKHLPNPLEAQKYRIPKIWHGDL
;
A
#
# COMPACT_ATOMS: atom_id res chain seq x y z
N ASP A 1 -21.37 -10.91 12.15
CA ASP A 1 -21.26 -11.12 10.67
C ASP A 1 -19.83 -10.97 10.15
N GLU A 2 -19.08 -9.89 10.46
CA GLU A 2 -17.68 -9.72 10.01
C GLU A 2 -16.76 -10.82 10.53
N GLN A 3 -16.84 -11.14 11.83
CA GLN A 3 -16.04 -12.19 12.46
C GLN A 3 -16.38 -13.60 11.95
N GLU A 4 -17.66 -13.84 11.66
CA GLU A 4 -18.12 -15.14 11.14
C GLU A 4 -17.72 -15.35 9.68
N ARG A 5 -17.70 -14.28 8.88
CA ARG A 5 -17.39 -14.35 7.45
C ARG A 5 -15.93 -14.08 7.14
N GLY A 6 -15.18 -13.52 8.09
CA GLY A 6 -13.76 -13.14 7.91
C GLY A 6 -13.53 -12.06 6.86
N ILE A 7 -14.54 -11.21 6.62
CA ILE A 7 -14.48 -10.10 5.66
C ILE A 7 -14.93 -8.80 6.33
N THR A 8 -14.31 -7.68 5.95
CA THR A 8 -14.74 -6.34 6.35
C THR A 8 -16.02 -5.97 5.58
N ILE A 9 -17.08 -5.60 6.29
CA ILE A 9 -18.37 -5.19 5.71
C ILE A 9 -18.50 -3.67 5.72
N ASP A 10 -18.20 -3.05 6.86
CA ASP A 10 -18.31 -1.60 7.06
C ASP A 10 -16.94 -0.91 7.02
N ALA A 11 -16.91 0.31 6.48
CA ALA A 11 -15.69 1.12 6.53
C ALA A 11 -15.40 1.57 7.97
N ALA A 12 -14.18 1.33 8.43
CA ALA A 12 -13.72 1.75 9.76
C ALA A 12 -12.74 2.91 9.65
N ASN A 13 -12.84 3.89 10.55
CA ASN A 13 -11.95 5.04 10.62
C ASN A 13 -11.13 5.02 11.91
N VAL A 14 -9.81 5.13 11.78
CA VAL A 14 -8.87 5.14 12.90
C VAL A 14 -7.88 6.30 12.74
N SER A 15 -7.73 7.10 13.79
CA SER A 15 -6.74 8.18 13.84
C SER A 15 -5.48 7.73 14.58
N MET A 16 -4.33 7.99 14.00
CA MET A 16 -3.04 7.58 14.53
C MET A 16 -2.05 8.75 14.51
N MET A 17 -1.22 8.84 15.56
CA MET A 17 -0.07 9.73 15.57
C MET A 17 1.17 8.97 15.10
N HIS A 18 1.90 9.57 14.16
CA HIS A 18 3.16 9.02 13.66
C HIS A 18 4.26 10.07 13.69
N LYS A 19 5.45 9.67 14.13
CA LYS A 19 6.62 10.55 14.21
C LYS A 19 7.65 10.15 13.15
N LEU A 20 8.01 11.11 12.31
CA LEU A 20 9.05 10.95 11.29
C LEU A 20 9.95 12.19 11.29
N ASP A 21 11.27 11.97 11.35
CA ASP A 21 12.29 13.03 11.31
C ASP A 21 12.01 14.20 12.28
N ALA A 22 11.69 13.86 13.54
CA ALA A 22 11.32 14.77 14.62
C ALA A 22 10.00 15.54 14.44
N GLN A 23 9.27 15.34 13.35
CA GLN A 23 7.95 15.92 13.10
C GLN A 23 6.85 14.91 13.41
N GLU A 24 5.74 15.37 13.97
CA GLU A 24 4.56 14.57 14.27
C GLU A 24 3.48 14.77 13.21
N TYR A 25 2.87 13.66 12.80
CA TYR A 25 1.83 13.60 11.78
C TYR A 25 0.59 12.92 12.35
N LEU A 26 -0.56 13.51 12.11
CA LEU A 26 -1.85 12.86 12.33
C LEU A 26 -2.26 12.16 11.04
N ILE A 27 -2.46 10.85 11.12
CA ILE A 27 -2.89 10.01 9.99
C ILE A 27 -4.28 9.46 10.31
N ASN A 28 -5.25 9.78 9.47
CA ASN A 28 -6.58 9.19 9.53
C ASN A 28 -6.64 8.06 8.50
N LEU A 29 -6.73 6.83 8.99
CA LEU A 29 -6.85 5.63 8.17
C LEU A 29 -8.33 5.26 8.03
N ILE A 30 -8.80 5.11 6.80
CA ILE A 30 -10.11 4.54 6.49
C ILE A 30 -9.86 3.14 5.92
N ASP A 31 -10.26 2.12 6.66
CA ASP A 31 -10.30 0.74 6.17
C ASP A 31 -11.54 0.55 5.30
N THR A 32 -11.35 -0.02 4.11
CA THR A 32 -12.44 -0.22 3.15
C THR A 32 -12.67 -1.69 2.89
N PRO A 33 -13.94 -2.15 2.79
CA PRO A 33 -14.20 -3.52 2.42
C PRO A 33 -13.64 -3.84 1.04
N GLY A 34 -13.01 -5.02 0.92
CA GLY A 34 -12.40 -5.48 -0.33
C GLY A 34 -13.36 -6.21 -1.28
N HIS A 35 -14.61 -6.44 -0.88
CA HIS A 35 -15.57 -7.21 -1.66
C HIS A 35 -16.30 -6.33 -2.67
N VAL A 36 -16.56 -6.85 -3.88
CA VAL A 36 -17.26 -6.13 -4.98
C VAL A 36 -18.67 -5.66 -4.64
N ASP A 37 -19.33 -6.31 -3.69
CA ASP A 37 -20.69 -5.98 -3.27
C ASP A 37 -20.80 -4.64 -2.51
N PHE A 38 -19.67 -4.12 -2.00
CA PHE A 38 -19.61 -2.88 -1.21
C PHE A 38 -19.08 -1.67 -1.99
N GLY A 39 -19.22 -1.65 -3.31
CA GLY A 39 -18.72 -0.59 -4.18
C GLY A 39 -19.16 0.84 -3.81
N GLY A 40 -20.34 0.99 -3.20
CA GLY A 40 -20.85 2.27 -2.71
C GLY A 40 -20.01 2.86 -1.56
N ASP A 41 -19.62 2.03 -0.60
CA ASP A 41 -18.81 2.44 0.55
C ASP A 41 -17.38 2.74 0.13
N VAL A 42 -16.82 1.94 -0.77
CA VAL A 42 -15.51 2.20 -1.38
C VAL A 42 -15.50 3.55 -2.10
N THR A 43 -16.52 3.88 -2.88
CA THR A 43 -16.60 5.17 -3.58
C THR A 43 -16.69 6.34 -2.61
N ARG A 44 -17.48 6.21 -1.55
CA ARG A 44 -17.57 7.24 -0.50
C ARG A 44 -16.22 7.45 0.22
N ALA A 45 -15.54 6.35 0.57
CA ALA A 45 -14.21 6.41 1.17
C ALA A 45 -13.21 7.09 0.23
N MET A 46 -13.19 6.74 -1.07
CA MET A 46 -12.29 7.37 -2.04
C MET A 46 -12.49 8.87 -2.19
N ARG A 47 -13.69 9.39 -1.94
CA ARG A 47 -13.94 10.83 -1.93
C ARG A 47 -13.46 11.53 -0.66
N ALA A 48 -13.32 10.81 0.44
CA ALA A 48 -12.92 11.33 1.75
C ALA A 48 -11.39 11.33 1.97
N VAL A 49 -10.63 10.50 1.25
CA VAL A 49 -9.19 10.31 1.48
C VAL A 49 -8.32 11.12 0.52
N ASP A 50 -7.11 11.46 0.93
CA ASP A 50 -6.14 12.20 0.13
C ASP A 50 -5.23 11.29 -0.69
N GLY A 51 -5.02 10.07 -0.23
CA GLY A 51 -4.22 9.04 -0.88
C GLY A 51 -4.68 7.65 -0.48
N ALA A 52 -4.16 6.61 -1.12
CA ALA A 52 -4.54 5.23 -0.85
C ALA A 52 -3.32 4.29 -0.82
N ILE A 53 -3.34 3.35 0.12
CA ILE A 53 -2.44 2.20 0.11
C ILE A 53 -3.12 1.09 -0.68
N VAL A 54 -2.54 0.74 -1.82
CA VAL A 54 -3.01 -0.39 -2.64
C VAL A 54 -2.36 -1.66 -2.12
N LEU A 55 -3.19 -2.61 -1.69
CA LEU A 55 -2.72 -3.92 -1.20
C LEU A 55 -2.75 -4.94 -2.33
N VAL A 56 -1.61 -5.59 -2.58
CA VAL A 56 -1.49 -6.65 -3.58
C VAL A 56 -0.90 -7.88 -2.92
N ASP A 57 -1.49 -9.05 -3.19
CA ASP A 57 -0.96 -10.33 -2.74
C ASP A 57 0.32 -10.67 -3.52
N ALA A 58 1.38 -11.02 -2.82
CA ALA A 58 2.67 -11.33 -3.43
C ALA A 58 2.62 -12.59 -4.34
N VAL A 59 1.77 -13.56 -4.01
CA VAL A 59 1.59 -14.80 -4.78
C VAL A 59 0.64 -14.58 -5.95
N GLU A 60 -0.56 -14.06 -5.67
CA GLU A 60 -1.63 -13.91 -6.68
C GLU A 60 -1.38 -12.72 -7.62
N GLY A 61 -0.72 -11.66 -7.13
CA GLY A 61 -0.56 -10.41 -7.87
C GLY A 61 -1.79 -9.50 -7.80
N MET A 62 -1.94 -8.66 -8.80
CA MET A 62 -3.07 -7.72 -8.89
C MET A 62 -4.32 -8.47 -9.35
N MET A 63 -5.28 -8.62 -8.44
CA MET A 63 -6.54 -9.32 -8.70
C MET A 63 -7.62 -8.38 -9.24
N PRO A 64 -8.68 -8.88 -9.90
CA PRO A 64 -9.76 -8.05 -10.47
C PRO A 64 -10.42 -7.09 -9.47
N GLN A 65 -10.56 -7.49 -8.19
CA GLN A 65 -11.08 -6.61 -7.14
C GLN A 65 -10.13 -5.45 -6.89
N THR A 66 -8.81 -5.71 -6.82
CA THR A 66 -7.78 -4.68 -6.66
C THR A 66 -7.80 -3.70 -7.84
N GLU A 67 -7.93 -4.20 -9.07
CA GLU A 67 -8.07 -3.35 -10.25
C GLU A 67 -9.29 -2.45 -10.19
N THR A 68 -10.43 -2.98 -9.75
CA THR A 68 -11.67 -2.23 -9.63
C THR A 68 -11.54 -1.08 -8.64
N VAL A 69 -11.01 -1.37 -7.43
CA VAL A 69 -10.81 -0.36 -6.39
C VAL A 69 -9.75 0.67 -6.80
N LEU A 70 -8.63 0.24 -7.38
CA LEU A 70 -7.58 1.14 -7.88
C LEU A 70 -8.10 2.03 -9.00
N ARG A 71 -8.93 1.51 -9.91
CA ARG A 71 -9.60 2.30 -10.95
C ARG A 71 -10.47 3.40 -10.36
N GLN A 72 -11.25 3.09 -9.34
CA GLN A 72 -12.07 4.07 -8.63
C GLN A 72 -11.20 5.14 -7.97
N ALA A 73 -10.14 4.75 -7.25
CA ALA A 73 -9.21 5.67 -6.61
C ALA A 73 -8.59 6.65 -7.62
N LEU A 74 -8.07 6.13 -8.74
CA LEU A 74 -7.45 6.95 -9.78
C LEU A 74 -8.46 7.92 -10.44
N ARG A 75 -9.69 7.47 -10.68
CA ARG A 75 -10.78 8.33 -11.18
C ARG A 75 -11.16 9.43 -10.21
N GLU A 76 -11.14 9.15 -8.91
CA GLU A 76 -11.37 10.16 -7.85
C GLU A 76 -10.11 11.00 -7.52
N ARG A 77 -9.06 10.89 -8.34
CA ARG A 77 -7.78 11.59 -8.16
C ARG A 77 -7.15 11.32 -6.79
N VAL A 78 -7.21 10.07 -6.34
CA VAL A 78 -6.54 9.59 -5.12
C VAL A 78 -5.19 9.00 -5.51
N LYS A 79 -4.10 9.57 -5.00
CA LYS A 79 -2.74 9.12 -5.29
C LYS A 79 -2.46 7.77 -4.61
N PRO A 80 -1.99 6.74 -5.34
CA PRO A 80 -1.69 5.44 -4.77
C PRO A 80 -0.25 5.35 -4.26
N VAL A 81 -0.03 4.51 -3.23
CA VAL A 81 1.23 3.84 -2.89
C VAL A 81 0.97 2.33 -2.82
N LEU A 82 2.00 1.51 -2.96
CA LEU A 82 1.85 0.06 -3.08
C LEU A 82 2.39 -0.67 -1.85
N PHE A 83 1.61 -1.59 -1.30
CA PHE A 83 2.07 -2.57 -0.33
C PHE A 83 1.86 -4.00 -0.88
N ILE A 84 2.97 -4.70 -1.13
CA ILE A 84 2.96 -6.10 -1.55
C ILE A 84 2.93 -6.96 -0.28
N ASN A 85 1.77 -7.52 0.01
CA ASN A 85 1.50 -8.29 1.23
C ASN A 85 1.68 -9.80 1.02
N LYS A 86 1.71 -10.55 2.12
CA LYS A 86 1.83 -12.01 2.14
C LYS A 86 3.13 -12.54 1.52
N VAL A 87 4.22 -11.80 1.69
CA VAL A 87 5.56 -12.24 1.25
C VAL A 87 6.00 -13.53 1.97
N ASP A 88 5.50 -13.77 3.18
CA ASP A 88 5.65 -15.03 3.90
C ASP A 88 5.20 -16.25 3.09
N ARG A 89 4.15 -16.14 2.28
CA ARG A 89 3.68 -17.22 1.41
C ARG A 89 4.67 -17.53 0.28
N LEU A 90 5.31 -16.50 -0.31
CA LEU A 90 6.36 -16.73 -1.31
C LEU A 90 7.54 -17.55 -0.74
N ILE A 91 7.87 -17.32 0.55
CA ILE A 91 8.97 -17.99 1.23
C ILE A 91 8.57 -19.41 1.65
N ARG A 92 7.41 -19.56 2.31
CA ARG A 92 7.01 -20.81 2.97
C ARG A 92 6.29 -21.80 2.04
N GLU A 93 5.40 -21.28 1.20
CA GLU A 93 4.54 -22.11 0.33
C GLU A 93 5.18 -22.29 -1.05
N VAL A 94 5.55 -21.20 -1.70
CA VAL A 94 6.11 -21.22 -3.07
C VAL A 94 7.61 -21.53 -3.07
N LYS A 95 8.31 -21.21 -1.94
CA LYS A 95 9.75 -21.46 -1.74
C LYS A 95 10.63 -20.82 -2.83
N LEU A 96 10.32 -19.58 -3.18
CA LEU A 96 11.10 -18.84 -4.18
C LEU A 96 12.49 -18.48 -3.64
N THR A 97 13.47 -18.50 -4.56
CA THR A 97 14.79 -17.92 -4.29
C THR A 97 14.73 -16.40 -4.21
N PRO A 98 15.70 -15.71 -3.59
CA PRO A 98 15.75 -14.25 -3.53
C PRO A 98 15.60 -13.59 -4.91
N GLU A 99 16.25 -14.15 -5.93
CA GLU A 99 16.23 -13.67 -7.31
C GLU A 99 14.83 -13.79 -7.93
N ASN A 100 14.16 -14.92 -7.72
CA ASN A 100 12.82 -15.16 -8.20
C ASN A 100 11.79 -14.29 -7.46
N MET A 101 11.98 -14.05 -6.17
CA MET A 101 11.17 -13.10 -5.41
C MET A 101 11.31 -11.68 -5.96
N GLN A 102 12.54 -11.26 -6.27
CA GLN A 102 12.78 -9.95 -6.87
C GLN A 102 12.10 -9.83 -8.23
N SER A 103 12.21 -10.85 -9.09
CA SER A 103 11.54 -10.89 -10.39
C SER A 103 10.02 -10.79 -10.24
N ARG A 104 9.44 -11.49 -9.26
CA ARG A 104 8.01 -11.43 -8.96
C ARG A 104 7.57 -10.03 -8.50
N PHE A 105 8.34 -9.37 -7.66
CA PHE A 105 8.02 -8.00 -7.23
C PHE A 105 8.09 -7.02 -8.40
N ILE A 106 9.09 -7.13 -9.26
CA ILE A 106 9.20 -6.30 -10.48
C ILE A 106 7.98 -6.50 -11.38
N GLU A 107 7.54 -7.73 -11.58
CA GLU A 107 6.35 -8.05 -12.36
C GLU A 107 5.09 -7.37 -11.78
N ILE A 108 4.85 -7.50 -10.47
CA ILE A 108 3.71 -6.89 -9.78
C ILE A 108 3.76 -5.36 -9.93
N ILE A 109 4.90 -4.74 -9.69
CA ILE A 109 5.08 -3.29 -9.76
C ILE A 109 4.83 -2.79 -11.20
N ASN A 110 5.36 -3.48 -12.20
CA ASN A 110 5.14 -3.13 -13.60
C ASN A 110 3.66 -3.26 -14.01
N ASN A 111 2.94 -4.26 -13.49
CA ASN A 111 1.52 -4.42 -13.74
C ASN A 111 0.72 -3.27 -13.12
N VAL A 112 1.00 -2.93 -11.86
CA VAL A 112 0.37 -1.79 -11.17
C VAL A 112 0.67 -0.48 -11.91
N ASN A 113 1.91 -0.22 -12.29
CA ASN A 113 2.29 1.01 -12.99
C ASN A 113 1.66 1.12 -14.37
N ARG A 114 1.59 0.03 -15.15
CA ARG A 114 0.86 0.02 -16.42
C ARG A 114 -0.61 0.35 -16.22
N PHE A 115 -1.23 -0.20 -15.18
CA PHE A 115 -2.61 0.08 -14.84
C PHE A 115 -2.81 1.56 -14.44
N ILE A 116 -1.93 2.11 -13.59
CA ILE A 116 -1.97 3.52 -13.20
C ILE A 116 -1.91 4.43 -14.43
N VAL A 117 -0.95 4.21 -15.32
CA VAL A 117 -0.80 5.03 -16.54
C VAL A 117 -2.01 4.92 -17.46
N SER A 118 -2.63 3.74 -17.54
CA SER A 118 -3.79 3.52 -18.43
C SER A 118 -5.10 4.14 -17.92
N ILE A 119 -5.22 4.41 -16.62
CA ILE A 119 -6.49 4.81 -15.99
C ILE A 119 -6.44 6.22 -15.39
N ALA A 120 -5.31 6.62 -14.81
CA ALA A 120 -5.18 7.95 -14.22
C ALA A 120 -5.32 9.04 -15.28
N PRO A 121 -5.82 10.24 -14.92
CA PRO A 121 -5.78 11.39 -15.83
C PRO A 121 -4.34 11.62 -16.35
N GLU A 122 -4.20 12.07 -17.59
CA GLU A 122 -2.91 12.20 -18.29
C GLU A 122 -1.88 13.01 -17.47
N GLU A 123 -2.33 14.06 -16.78
CA GLU A 123 -1.49 14.90 -15.91
C GLU A 123 -0.88 14.15 -14.72
N PHE A 124 -1.47 13.02 -14.29
CA PHE A 124 -1.05 12.24 -13.13
C PHE A 124 -0.47 10.86 -13.48
N GLY A 125 -0.82 10.28 -14.61
CA GLY A 125 -0.50 8.89 -14.94
C GLY A 125 0.98 8.55 -14.76
N HIS A 126 1.87 9.36 -15.31
CA HIS A 126 3.31 9.14 -15.15
C HIS A 126 3.85 9.58 -13.77
N LYS A 127 3.25 10.59 -13.15
CA LYS A 127 3.69 11.13 -11.85
C LYS A 127 3.28 10.24 -10.67
N TRP A 128 2.26 9.41 -10.85
CA TRP A 128 1.70 8.56 -9.80
C TRP A 128 2.16 7.11 -9.88
N GLN A 129 3.03 6.81 -10.82
CA GLN A 129 3.69 5.51 -10.83
C GLN A 129 4.42 5.30 -9.51
N VAL A 130 4.34 4.07 -9.01
CA VAL A 130 5.05 3.69 -7.80
C VAL A 130 6.49 3.29 -8.14
N ASP A 131 7.43 3.72 -7.30
CA ASP A 131 8.85 3.47 -7.46
C ASP A 131 9.46 2.85 -6.21
N VAL A 132 10.21 1.77 -6.42
CA VAL A 132 10.86 0.99 -5.36
C VAL A 132 11.99 1.78 -4.71
N LYS A 133 12.77 2.51 -5.53
CA LYS A 133 13.96 3.26 -5.06
C LYS A 133 13.56 4.48 -4.25
N GLU A 134 12.49 5.14 -4.66
CA GLU A 134 11.93 6.28 -3.92
C GLU A 134 11.20 5.84 -2.64
N GLY A 135 10.77 4.58 -2.57
CA GLY A 135 10.14 4.01 -1.38
C GLY A 135 8.61 4.15 -1.34
N SER A 136 7.97 4.42 -2.49
CA SER A 136 6.50 4.35 -2.62
C SER A 136 5.96 2.93 -2.79
N VAL A 137 6.85 1.93 -2.70
CA VAL A 137 6.54 0.51 -2.63
C VAL A 137 7.13 -0.07 -1.36
N CYS A 138 6.28 -0.74 -0.58
CA CYS A 138 6.67 -1.59 0.53
C CYS A 138 6.27 -3.03 0.26
N PHE A 139 6.96 -3.98 0.87
CA PHE A 139 6.65 -5.40 0.81
C PHE A 139 6.85 -6.03 2.18
N GLY A 140 6.01 -7.00 2.53
CA GLY A 140 6.07 -7.61 3.85
C GLY A 140 4.97 -8.63 4.11
N SER A 141 4.78 -8.91 5.38
CA SER A 141 3.72 -9.77 5.89
C SER A 141 2.96 -9.06 7.00
N ALA A 142 1.71 -8.73 6.74
CA ALA A 142 0.82 -8.18 7.76
C ALA A 142 0.58 -9.20 8.88
N PHE A 143 0.50 -10.47 8.55
CA PHE A 143 0.35 -11.56 9.52
C PHE A 143 1.51 -11.63 10.51
N HIS A 144 2.75 -11.55 10.03
CA HIS A 144 3.96 -11.54 10.86
C HIS A 144 4.42 -10.14 11.28
N LYS A 145 3.65 -9.07 10.95
CA LYS A 145 3.82 -7.69 11.40
C LYS A 145 5.16 -7.04 11.02
N TRP A 146 5.71 -7.39 9.86
CA TRP A 146 6.92 -6.77 9.34
C TRP A 146 6.72 -6.22 7.93
N ALA A 147 7.47 -5.16 7.59
CA ALA A 147 7.53 -4.62 6.24
C ALA A 147 8.91 -4.04 5.93
N LEU A 148 9.25 -3.98 4.65
CA LEU A 148 10.45 -3.36 4.14
C LEU A 148 10.12 -2.46 2.94
N SER A 149 10.87 -1.39 2.81
CA SER A 149 11.04 -0.62 1.58
C SER A 149 12.53 -0.55 1.24
N VAL A 150 12.88 -0.24 0.00
CA VAL A 150 14.30 -0.13 -0.38
C VAL A 150 15.04 0.93 0.46
N PRO A 151 14.50 2.14 0.69
CA PRO A 151 15.15 3.10 1.59
C PRO A 151 15.30 2.59 3.03
N TYR A 152 14.32 1.82 3.52
CA TYR A 152 14.42 1.23 4.86
C TYR A 152 15.49 0.14 4.91
N MET A 153 15.59 -0.71 3.89
CA MET A 153 16.65 -1.73 3.78
C MET A 153 18.04 -1.11 3.78
N GLN A 154 18.23 -0.02 3.04
CA GLN A 154 19.51 0.70 3.00
C GLN A 154 19.89 1.27 4.38
N LYS A 155 18.92 1.83 5.12
CA LYS A 155 19.13 2.39 6.45
C LYS A 155 19.39 1.33 7.51
N SER A 156 18.61 0.24 7.49
CA SER A 156 18.66 -0.85 8.48
C SER A 156 19.70 -1.92 8.16
N LYS A 157 20.26 -1.92 6.94
CA LYS A 157 21.16 -2.95 6.38
C LYS A 157 20.51 -4.35 6.32
N LEU A 158 19.19 -4.44 6.39
CA LEU A 158 18.46 -5.69 6.21
C LEU A 158 18.40 -6.07 4.73
N THR A 159 18.59 -7.36 4.46
CA THR A 159 18.55 -7.93 3.10
C THR A 159 17.46 -8.99 2.97
N PHE A 160 17.13 -9.39 1.74
CA PHE A 160 16.22 -10.52 1.51
C PHE A 160 16.73 -11.83 2.10
N LYS A 161 18.06 -12.01 2.17
CA LYS A 161 18.66 -13.20 2.80
C LYS A 161 18.34 -13.24 4.29
N ASP A 162 18.40 -12.11 4.98
CA ASP A 162 18.06 -12.02 6.42
C ASP A 162 16.60 -12.39 6.67
N ILE A 163 15.70 -12.00 5.76
CA ILE A 163 14.28 -12.35 5.85
C ILE A 163 14.11 -13.86 5.71
N ILE A 164 14.68 -14.47 4.66
CA ILE A 164 14.60 -15.91 4.42
C ILE A 164 15.20 -16.68 5.59
N GLU A 165 16.33 -16.22 6.12
CA GLU A 165 16.96 -16.84 7.29
C GLU A 165 16.09 -16.76 8.53
N ALA A 166 15.42 -15.62 8.76
CA ALA A 166 14.44 -15.47 9.85
C ALA A 166 13.28 -16.46 9.71
N TYR A 167 12.81 -16.72 8.48
CA TYR A 167 11.77 -17.72 8.22
C TYR A 167 12.28 -19.15 8.42
N ASN A 168 13.49 -19.46 8.01
CA ASN A 168 14.10 -20.77 8.21
C ASN A 168 14.31 -21.09 9.71
N LYS A 169 14.55 -20.06 10.52
CA LYS A 169 14.72 -20.18 11.98
C LYS A 169 13.44 -19.94 12.78
N GLU A 170 12.30 -19.72 12.09
CA GLU A 170 11.00 -19.36 12.70
C GLU A 170 11.06 -18.13 13.63
N ASN A 171 11.97 -17.20 13.34
CA ASN A 171 12.25 -16.03 14.18
C ASN A 171 11.55 -14.75 13.64
N TYR A 172 10.25 -14.83 13.40
CA TYR A 172 9.45 -13.71 12.85
C TYR A 172 9.33 -12.53 13.81
N THR A 173 9.33 -12.81 15.12
CA THR A 173 9.22 -11.78 16.15
C THR A 173 10.41 -10.83 16.14
N GLU A 174 11.62 -11.33 15.95
CA GLU A 174 12.81 -10.50 15.82
C GLU A 174 12.81 -9.70 14.50
N LEU A 175 12.33 -10.30 13.41
CA LEU A 175 12.16 -9.60 12.15
C LEU A 175 11.16 -8.44 12.31
N ALA A 176 10.03 -8.66 12.97
CA ALA A 176 9.02 -7.62 13.24
C ALA A 176 9.55 -6.49 14.14
N LYS A 177 10.46 -6.78 15.07
CA LYS A 177 11.13 -5.74 15.86
C LYS A 177 12.12 -4.92 15.05
N LYS A 178 12.88 -5.57 14.15
CA LYS A 178 13.87 -4.91 13.28
C LYS A 178 13.24 -4.11 12.14
N ALA A 179 12.10 -4.54 11.65
CA ALA A 179 11.38 -3.95 10.54
C ALA A 179 9.86 -3.90 10.82
N PRO A 180 9.41 -3.10 11.81
CA PRO A 180 8.01 -3.07 12.21
C PRO A 180 7.12 -2.53 11.10
N LEU A 181 6.07 -3.30 10.75
CA LEU A 181 5.11 -3.00 9.70
C LEU A 181 4.59 -1.57 9.75
N HIS A 182 4.10 -1.16 10.94
CA HIS A 182 3.50 0.16 11.12
C HIS A 182 4.47 1.30 10.82
N GLN A 183 5.73 1.17 11.25
CA GLN A 183 6.73 2.21 11.03
C GLN A 183 7.08 2.36 9.55
N VAL A 184 7.29 1.25 8.86
CA VAL A 184 7.67 1.28 7.43
C VAL A 184 6.53 1.78 6.56
N VAL A 185 5.31 1.29 6.81
CA VAL A 185 4.12 1.68 6.04
C VAL A 185 3.73 3.14 6.31
N LEU A 186 3.72 3.59 7.56
CA LEU A 186 3.38 4.97 7.88
C LEU A 186 4.46 5.95 7.39
N ASN A 187 5.74 5.56 7.40
CA ASN A 187 6.79 6.35 6.73
C ASN A 187 6.53 6.51 5.23
N MET A 188 6.10 5.44 4.55
CA MET A 188 5.73 5.50 3.13
C MET A 188 4.55 6.46 2.92
N VAL A 189 3.51 6.37 3.74
CA VAL A 189 2.34 7.26 3.68
C VAL A 189 2.76 8.72 3.80
N VAL A 190 3.49 9.07 4.85
CA VAL A 190 3.91 10.46 5.10
C VAL A 190 4.80 11.02 4.00
N LYS A 191 5.67 10.20 3.42
CA LYS A 191 6.61 10.66 2.39
C LYS A 191 6.01 10.78 0.99
N HIS A 192 5.03 9.95 0.66
CA HIS A 192 4.60 9.79 -0.73
C HIS A 192 3.15 10.17 -0.99
N LEU A 193 2.30 10.19 0.03
CA LEU A 193 0.94 10.66 -0.13
C LEU A 193 0.82 12.16 0.15
N PRO A 194 -0.06 12.88 -0.55
CA PRO A 194 -0.27 14.29 -0.31
C PRO A 194 -0.96 14.52 1.03
N ASN A 195 -0.69 15.65 1.65
CA ASN A 195 -1.52 16.14 2.73
C ASN A 195 -2.83 16.75 2.19
N PRO A 196 -3.83 17.03 3.04
CA PRO A 196 -5.12 17.57 2.60
C PRO A 196 -5.02 18.86 1.77
N LEU A 197 -4.10 19.78 2.13
CA LEU A 197 -3.92 21.04 1.41
C LEU A 197 -3.38 20.83 -0.01
N GLU A 198 -2.52 19.85 -0.19
CA GLU A 198 -1.99 19.48 -1.51
C GLU A 198 -3.03 18.74 -2.34
N ALA A 199 -3.72 17.78 -1.73
CA ALA A 199 -4.74 16.97 -2.40
C ALA A 199 -5.91 17.83 -2.90
N GLN A 200 -6.37 18.80 -2.11
CA GLN A 200 -7.46 19.71 -2.45
C GLN A 200 -7.21 20.48 -3.74
N LYS A 201 -5.98 20.90 -4.02
CA LYS A 201 -5.66 21.71 -5.21
C LYS A 201 -6.12 21.07 -6.52
N TYR A 202 -6.06 19.75 -6.64
CA TYR A 202 -6.44 19.02 -7.85
C TYR A 202 -7.71 18.19 -7.70
N ARG A 203 -8.20 17.98 -6.47
CA ARG A 203 -9.43 17.21 -6.21
C ARG A 203 -10.67 18.08 -6.18
N ILE A 204 -10.61 19.27 -5.53
CA ILE A 204 -11.75 20.19 -5.44
C ILE A 204 -12.29 20.54 -6.83
N PRO A 205 -11.47 20.91 -7.84
CA PRO A 205 -11.97 21.21 -9.19
C PRO A 205 -12.75 20.07 -9.86
N LYS A 206 -12.55 18.82 -9.39
CA LYS A 206 -13.32 17.68 -9.87
C LYS A 206 -14.64 17.47 -9.12
N ILE A 207 -14.65 17.78 -7.82
CA ILE A 207 -15.79 17.48 -6.93
C ILE A 207 -16.77 18.66 -6.91
N TRP A 208 -16.25 19.88 -6.95
CA TRP A 208 -17.01 21.11 -6.92
C TRP A 208 -17.24 21.65 -8.33
N HIS A 209 -18.51 21.93 -8.67
CA HIS A 209 -18.91 22.43 -9.98
C HIS A 209 -19.35 23.92 -9.95
N GLY A 210 -19.11 24.60 -8.83
CA GLY A 210 -19.30 26.04 -8.69
C GLY A 210 -18.01 26.85 -8.90
N ASP A 211 -18.11 28.18 -8.73
CA ASP A 211 -16.94 29.07 -8.77
C ASP A 211 -15.99 28.73 -7.62
N LEU A 212 -14.67 28.72 -7.91
CA LEU A 212 -13.58 28.46 -6.97
C LEU A 212 -12.97 29.77 -6.49
#